data_e145de21dedaed64db348a3ac036375d
#
_entry.id   e145de21dedaed64db348a3ac036375d
#
_cell.length_a   1.000
_cell.length_b   1.000
_cell.length_c   1.000
_cell.angle_alpha   90.00
_cell.angle_beta   90.00
_cell.angle_gamma   90.00
#
_symmetry.space_group_name_H-M   'P 1'
#
loop_
_entity.id
_entity.type
_entity.pdbx_description
1 polymer ?
#
loop_
_entity_poly.entity_id
_entity_poly.type
_entity_poly.pdbx_seq_one_letter_code
_entity_poly.pdbx_strand_id
1 'polypeptide(L)'
;MLNNTELQSIADEYGTPSFLFDADDLWERAKEIREILNNGSNRIGLCYSIKANPFLIPSLIDVIDMFEVCSPGELKICMSYKVPPEMIIYSGVHKEETDIREAIEYGAAILTAESIMQTFYCNKLIVPICIKQMLNILK
;
A
#
# COMPACT_ATOMS: atom_id res chain seq x y z
N MET A 1 -2.82 23.12 -6.69
CA MET A 1 -1.69 23.76 -5.92
C MET A 1 -2.22 24.99 -5.19
N LEU A 2 -2.07 25.06 -3.87
CA LEU A 2 -2.55 26.15 -3.01
C LEU A 2 -1.85 27.48 -3.35
N ASN A 3 -2.59 28.57 -3.39
CA ASN A 3 -2.04 29.89 -3.60
C ASN A 3 -1.62 30.57 -2.27
N ASN A 4 -0.90 31.68 -2.35
CA ASN A 4 -0.36 32.35 -1.16
C ASN A 4 -1.44 32.81 -0.18
N THR A 5 -2.64 33.20 -0.65
CA THR A 5 -3.74 33.64 0.20
C THR A 5 -4.32 32.46 0.99
N GLU A 6 -4.48 31.31 0.35
CA GLU A 6 -4.91 30.06 1.01
C GLU A 6 -3.89 29.59 2.04
N LEU A 7 -2.59 29.63 1.70
CA LEU A 7 -1.52 29.29 2.65
C LEU A 7 -1.50 30.19 3.87
N GLN A 8 -1.71 31.53 3.68
CA GLN A 8 -1.78 32.44 4.77
C GLN A 8 -3.00 32.20 5.66
N SER A 9 -4.16 31.94 5.07
CA SER A 9 -5.39 31.63 5.81
C SER A 9 -5.22 30.37 6.67
N ILE A 10 -4.60 29.33 6.13
CA ILE A 10 -4.31 28.08 6.86
C ILE A 10 -3.32 28.34 7.99
N ALA A 11 -2.26 29.12 7.75
CA ALA A 11 -1.29 29.47 8.77
C ALA A 11 -1.90 30.27 9.92
N ASP A 12 -2.83 31.16 9.60
CA ASP A 12 -3.54 31.99 10.60
C ASP A 12 -4.53 31.15 11.43
N GLU A 13 -5.16 30.15 10.82
CA GLU A 13 -6.12 29.25 11.49
C GLU A 13 -5.43 28.15 12.33
N TYR A 14 -4.41 27.47 11.78
CA TYR A 14 -3.79 26.29 12.39
C TYR A 14 -2.42 26.57 13.01
N GLY A 15 -1.83 27.73 12.76
CA GLY A 15 -0.50 28.10 13.24
C GLY A 15 0.65 27.56 12.40
N THR A 16 1.86 27.96 12.79
CA THR A 16 3.13 27.52 12.19
C THR A 16 4.11 27.10 13.28
N PRO A 17 5.00 26.10 13.01
CA PRO A 17 5.17 25.33 11.77
C PRO A 17 4.07 24.28 11.58
N SER A 18 3.60 24.10 10.34
CA SER A 18 2.63 23.09 9.96
C SER A 18 3.01 22.42 8.63
N PHE A 19 2.63 21.14 8.49
CA PHE A 19 2.74 20.43 7.23
C PHE A 19 1.39 20.45 6.52
N LEU A 20 1.39 20.88 5.27
CA LEU A 20 0.21 20.90 4.43
C LEU A 20 0.30 19.77 3.40
N PHE A 21 -0.83 19.15 3.19
CA PHE A 21 -0.97 18.09 2.20
C PHE A 21 -2.14 18.45 1.26
N ASP A 22 -1.82 18.59 -0.03
CA ASP A 22 -2.81 18.82 -1.07
C ASP A 22 -3.29 17.48 -1.63
N ALA A 23 -4.48 17.07 -1.23
CA ALA A 23 -5.06 15.77 -1.62
C ALA A 23 -5.44 15.72 -3.11
N ASP A 24 -5.89 16.85 -3.66
CA ASP A 24 -6.29 16.95 -5.06
C ASP A 24 -5.07 16.85 -5.99
N ASP A 25 -3.98 17.53 -5.64
CA ASP A 25 -2.71 17.47 -6.38
C ASP A 25 -2.13 16.03 -6.38
N LEU A 26 -2.22 15.33 -5.25
CA LEU A 26 -1.83 13.91 -5.17
C LEU A 26 -2.68 13.03 -6.08
N TRP A 27 -4.00 13.21 -6.04
CA TRP A 27 -4.94 12.40 -6.82
C TRP A 27 -4.72 12.60 -8.33
N GLU A 28 -4.59 13.84 -8.78
CA GLU A 28 -4.27 14.15 -10.18
C GLU A 28 -2.92 13.55 -10.59
N ARG A 29 -1.90 13.64 -9.73
CA ARG A 29 -0.60 13.06 -10.00
C ARG A 29 -0.63 11.53 -10.11
N ALA A 30 -1.37 10.87 -9.24
CA ALA A 30 -1.54 9.42 -9.30
C ALA A 30 -2.27 8.99 -10.58
N LYS A 31 -3.29 9.75 -10.99
CA LYS A 31 -4.03 9.55 -12.23
C LYS A 31 -3.14 9.69 -13.47
N GLU A 32 -2.34 10.75 -13.55
CA GLU A 32 -1.36 10.94 -14.64
C GLU A 32 -0.40 9.74 -14.75
N ILE A 33 0.16 9.29 -13.62
CA ILE A 33 1.06 8.13 -13.59
C ILE A 33 0.33 6.89 -14.10
N ARG A 34 -0.90 6.65 -13.66
CA ARG A 34 -1.71 5.51 -14.08
C ARG A 34 -2.01 5.56 -15.59
N GLU A 35 -2.31 6.72 -16.14
CA GLU A 35 -2.53 6.92 -17.59
C GLU A 35 -1.26 6.59 -18.39
N ILE A 36 -0.10 7.06 -17.94
CA ILE A 36 1.20 6.75 -18.57
C ILE A 36 1.47 5.24 -18.56
N LEU A 37 1.24 4.58 -17.41
CA LEU A 37 1.47 3.14 -17.26
C LEU A 37 0.53 2.31 -18.15
N ASN A 38 -0.66 2.79 -18.44
CA ASN A 38 -1.66 2.10 -19.26
C ASN A 38 -1.61 2.47 -20.76
N ASN A 39 -0.71 3.37 -21.16
CA ASN A 39 -0.60 3.84 -22.56
C ASN A 39 0.14 2.85 -23.49
N GLY A 40 0.53 1.68 -22.99
CA GLY A 40 1.22 0.60 -23.72
C GLY A 40 0.33 -0.62 -23.98
N SER A 41 0.91 -1.62 -24.66
CA SER A 41 0.25 -2.91 -24.93
C SER A 41 0.04 -3.76 -23.67
N ASN A 42 0.77 -3.48 -22.60
CA ASN A 42 0.70 -4.20 -21.33
C ASN A 42 0.08 -3.32 -20.25
N ARG A 43 -0.93 -3.82 -19.58
CA ARG A 43 -1.53 -3.16 -18.42
C ARG A 43 -0.58 -3.31 -17.22
N ILE A 44 -0.08 -2.17 -16.71
CA ILE A 44 0.78 -2.11 -15.53
C ILE A 44 -0.04 -1.49 -14.40
N GLY A 45 -0.18 -2.22 -13.28
CA GLY A 45 -0.88 -1.73 -12.09
C GLY A 45 -0.01 -0.77 -11.27
N LEU A 46 -0.64 0.26 -10.70
CA LEU A 46 -0.02 1.18 -9.76
C LEU A 46 -0.27 0.70 -8.33
N CYS A 47 0.79 0.44 -7.59
CA CYS A 47 0.73 0.03 -6.19
C CYS A 47 1.35 1.09 -5.27
N TYR A 48 0.62 1.47 -4.23
CA TYR A 48 1.10 2.41 -3.21
C TYR A 48 1.56 1.67 -1.95
N SER A 49 2.81 1.90 -1.53
CA SER A 49 3.34 1.36 -0.27
C SER A 49 2.99 2.28 0.89
N ILE A 50 2.07 1.86 1.77
CA ILE A 50 1.52 2.71 2.84
C ILE A 50 2.52 3.08 3.92
N LYS A 51 3.64 2.37 4.03
CA LYS A 51 4.73 2.72 4.97
C LYS A 51 5.27 4.13 4.74
N ALA A 52 5.15 4.66 3.52
CA ALA A 52 5.58 6.03 3.21
C ALA A 52 4.70 7.06 3.93
N ASN A 53 3.38 6.92 3.85
CA ASN A 53 2.41 7.75 4.57
C ASN A 53 1.02 7.08 4.56
N PRO A 54 0.56 6.46 5.66
CA PRO A 54 -0.74 5.77 5.70
C PRO A 54 -1.95 6.72 5.62
N PHE A 55 -1.78 8.02 5.90
CA PHE A 55 -2.88 8.99 5.82
C PHE A 55 -3.33 9.28 4.39
N LEU A 56 -2.56 8.85 3.37
CA LEU A 56 -2.91 9.04 1.96
C LEU A 56 -3.90 8.02 1.41
N ILE A 57 -4.22 6.97 2.16
CA ILE A 57 -5.14 5.90 1.73
C ILE A 57 -6.47 6.48 1.21
N PRO A 58 -7.18 7.37 1.93
CA PRO A 58 -8.46 7.89 1.45
C PRO A 58 -8.37 8.66 0.13
N SER A 59 -7.25 9.35 -0.11
CA SER A 59 -7.04 10.13 -1.34
C SER A 59 -6.60 9.26 -2.53
N LEU A 60 -6.16 8.03 -2.30
CA LEU A 60 -5.60 7.17 -3.33
C LEU A 60 -6.48 5.97 -3.69
N ILE A 61 -7.45 5.61 -2.85
CA ILE A 61 -8.22 4.36 -2.99
C ILE A 61 -8.94 4.22 -4.33
N ASP A 62 -9.39 5.34 -4.91
CA ASP A 62 -10.11 5.35 -6.19
C ASP A 62 -9.19 5.46 -7.42
N VAL A 63 -7.89 5.72 -7.22
CA VAL A 63 -6.99 6.03 -8.34
C VAL A 63 -5.84 5.05 -8.51
N ILE A 64 -5.54 4.21 -7.50
CA ILE A 64 -4.51 3.17 -7.59
C ILE A 64 -5.13 1.77 -7.71
N ASP A 65 -4.31 0.80 -8.07
CA ASP A 65 -4.76 -0.58 -8.24
C ASP A 65 -4.55 -1.40 -6.97
N MET A 66 -3.48 -1.14 -6.18
CA MET A 66 -3.17 -1.91 -4.99
C MET A 66 -2.46 -1.09 -3.91
N PHE A 67 -2.59 -1.53 -2.66
CA PHE A 67 -1.82 -1.06 -1.51
C PHE A 67 -0.87 -2.14 -1.01
N GLU A 68 0.41 -1.79 -0.85
CA GLU A 68 1.38 -2.67 -0.21
C GLU A 68 1.45 -2.39 1.28
N VAL A 69 1.27 -3.43 2.10
CA VAL A 69 1.47 -3.43 3.54
C VAL A 69 2.64 -4.34 3.90
N CYS A 70 3.48 -3.92 4.86
CA CYS A 70 4.69 -4.63 5.24
C CYS A 70 4.65 -5.14 6.69
N SER A 71 3.60 -4.83 7.44
CA SER A 71 3.45 -5.22 8.84
C SER A 71 1.98 -5.44 9.22
N PRO A 72 1.71 -6.19 10.31
CA PRO A 72 0.35 -6.35 10.83
C PRO A 72 -0.32 -5.01 11.18
N GLY A 73 0.47 -4.05 11.69
CA GLY A 73 -0.03 -2.70 12.01
C GLY A 73 -0.53 -1.96 10.76
N GLU A 74 0.22 -2.04 9.66
CA GLU A 74 -0.18 -1.45 8.38
C GLU A 74 -1.42 -2.14 7.80
N LEU A 75 -1.53 -3.47 7.92
CA LEU A 75 -2.74 -4.18 7.53
C LEU A 75 -3.96 -3.68 8.30
N LYS A 76 -3.85 -3.51 9.62
CA LYS A 76 -4.93 -2.97 10.47
C LYS A 76 -5.33 -1.55 10.10
N ILE A 77 -4.38 -0.72 9.67
CA ILE A 77 -4.69 0.61 9.14
C ILE A 77 -5.54 0.49 7.87
N CYS A 78 -5.15 -0.36 6.90
CA CYS A 78 -5.97 -0.60 5.70
C CYS A 78 -7.37 -1.12 6.06
N MET A 79 -7.48 -2.05 7.00
CA MET A 79 -8.77 -2.55 7.49
C MET A 79 -9.64 -1.43 8.08
N SER A 80 -9.03 -0.51 8.85
CA SER A 80 -9.75 0.62 9.46
C SER A 80 -10.31 1.60 8.43
N TYR A 81 -9.59 1.79 7.32
CA TYR A 81 -10.05 2.56 6.16
C TYR A 81 -10.96 1.77 5.22
N LYS A 82 -11.25 0.49 5.53
CA LYS A 82 -12.09 -0.40 4.72
C LYS A 82 -11.56 -0.56 3.28
N VAL A 83 -10.24 -0.59 3.13
CA VAL A 83 -9.61 -0.88 1.83
C VAL A 83 -10.08 -2.26 1.37
N PRO A 84 -10.58 -2.42 0.13
CA PRO A 84 -10.98 -3.72 -0.37
C PRO A 84 -9.84 -4.75 -0.27
N PRO A 85 -10.07 -5.94 0.28
CA PRO A 85 -9.01 -6.92 0.50
C PRO A 85 -8.30 -7.35 -0.80
N GLU A 86 -9.01 -7.33 -1.93
CA GLU A 86 -8.46 -7.59 -3.26
C GLU A 86 -7.45 -6.53 -3.73
N MET A 87 -7.38 -5.38 -3.07
CA MET A 87 -6.38 -4.35 -3.32
C MET A 87 -5.14 -4.48 -2.43
N ILE A 88 -5.06 -5.49 -1.56
CA ILE A 88 -3.95 -5.63 -0.60
C ILE A 88 -2.87 -6.58 -1.11
N ILE A 89 -1.63 -6.09 -1.10
CA ILE A 89 -0.42 -6.90 -1.19
C ILE A 89 0.24 -6.89 0.19
N TYR A 90 0.30 -8.04 0.86
CA TYR A 90 1.03 -8.15 2.10
C TYR A 90 2.44 -8.66 1.83
N SER A 91 3.38 -7.73 1.83
CA SER A 91 4.83 -7.98 1.75
C SER A 91 5.44 -7.87 3.15
N GLY A 92 6.73 -7.80 3.25
CA GLY A 92 7.44 -7.62 4.53
C GLY A 92 8.27 -8.83 4.91
N VAL A 93 9.48 -8.55 5.39
CA VAL A 93 10.48 -9.57 5.73
C VAL A 93 10.15 -10.35 6.99
N HIS A 94 9.43 -9.75 7.92
CA HIS A 94 9.04 -10.37 9.17
C HIS A 94 7.53 -10.57 9.21
N LYS A 95 7.10 -11.82 9.00
CA LYS A 95 5.70 -12.27 9.13
C LYS A 95 5.68 -13.56 9.92
N GLU A 96 4.95 -13.57 11.02
CA GLU A 96 4.66 -14.77 11.77
C GLU A 96 3.45 -15.52 11.18
N GLU A 97 3.20 -16.76 11.61
CA GLU A 97 2.05 -17.54 11.16
C GLU A 97 0.73 -16.82 11.45
N THR A 98 0.63 -16.13 12.59
CA THR A 98 -0.55 -15.34 12.99
C THR A 98 -0.82 -14.18 12.04
N ASP A 99 0.22 -13.48 11.60
CA ASP A 99 0.10 -12.34 10.68
C ASP A 99 -0.37 -12.78 9.31
N ILE A 100 0.19 -13.90 8.82
CA ILE A 100 -0.22 -14.51 7.55
C ILE A 100 -1.68 -14.96 7.63
N ARG A 101 -2.09 -15.56 8.74
CA ARG A 101 -3.46 -15.98 8.97
C ARG A 101 -4.43 -14.79 8.97
N GLU A 102 -4.11 -13.70 9.67
CA GLU A 102 -4.92 -12.49 9.71
C GLU A 102 -5.10 -11.88 8.31
N ALA A 103 -4.03 -11.84 7.51
CA ALA A 103 -4.08 -11.35 6.14
C ALA A 103 -4.97 -12.22 5.23
N ILE A 104 -4.90 -13.54 5.39
CA ILE A 104 -5.75 -14.50 4.66
C ILE A 104 -7.21 -14.36 5.07
N GLU A 105 -7.48 -14.27 6.36
CA GLU A 105 -8.85 -14.11 6.88
C GLU A 105 -9.48 -12.79 6.43
N TYR A 106 -8.66 -11.74 6.29
CA TYR A 106 -9.11 -10.49 5.68
C TYR A 106 -9.38 -10.63 4.17
N GLY A 107 -8.68 -11.54 3.49
CA GLY A 107 -8.80 -11.79 2.05
C GLY A 107 -7.78 -11.05 1.18
N ALA A 108 -6.61 -10.70 1.74
CA ALA A 108 -5.54 -10.03 1.00
C ALA A 108 -5.22 -10.79 -0.31
N ALA A 109 -5.19 -10.06 -1.43
CA ALA A 109 -5.06 -10.64 -2.77
C ALA A 109 -3.71 -11.32 -3.00
N ILE A 110 -2.64 -10.74 -2.44
CA ILE A 110 -1.27 -11.21 -2.66
C ILE A 110 -0.54 -11.27 -1.32
N LEU A 111 0.07 -12.42 -1.04
CA LEU A 111 1.03 -12.63 0.04
C LEU A 111 2.39 -12.92 -0.57
N THR A 112 3.43 -12.16 -0.19
CA THR A 112 4.80 -12.50 -0.58
C THR A 112 5.46 -13.36 0.48
N ALA A 113 6.23 -14.36 0.09
CA ALA A 113 7.07 -15.14 0.99
C ALA A 113 8.54 -14.75 0.76
N GLU A 114 9.21 -14.28 1.80
CA GLU A 114 10.59 -13.81 1.78
C GLU A 114 11.54 -14.72 2.57
N SER A 115 11.03 -15.82 3.10
CA SER A 115 11.79 -16.87 3.78
C SER A 115 11.18 -18.25 3.58
N ILE A 116 11.98 -19.30 3.78
CA ILE A 116 11.51 -20.69 3.75
C ILE A 116 10.39 -20.90 4.79
N MET A 117 10.52 -20.27 5.96
CA MET A 117 9.53 -20.40 7.03
C MET A 117 8.19 -19.77 6.61
N GLN A 118 8.22 -18.58 6.01
CA GLN A 118 7.00 -17.96 5.48
C GLN A 118 6.36 -18.78 4.37
N THR A 119 7.16 -19.35 3.48
CA THR A 119 6.67 -20.30 2.46
C THR A 119 5.97 -21.50 3.09
N PHE A 120 6.55 -22.04 4.17
CA PHE A 120 5.95 -23.15 4.92
C PHE A 120 4.60 -22.75 5.54
N TYR A 121 4.51 -21.57 6.16
CA TYR A 121 3.25 -21.07 6.73
C TYR A 121 2.18 -20.84 5.67
N CYS A 122 2.52 -20.19 4.55
CA CYS A 122 1.59 -19.99 3.44
C CYS A 122 1.09 -21.33 2.87
N ASN A 123 1.98 -22.31 2.66
CA ASN A 123 1.62 -23.62 2.15
C ASN A 123 0.71 -24.39 3.12
N LYS A 124 0.97 -24.32 4.42
CA LYS A 124 0.13 -24.92 5.48
C LYS A 124 -1.30 -24.35 5.46
N LEU A 125 -1.45 -23.08 5.09
CA LEU A 125 -2.72 -22.37 5.05
C LEU A 125 -3.41 -22.41 3.68
N ILE A 126 -2.86 -23.14 2.71
CA ILE A 126 -3.41 -23.37 1.35
C ILE A 126 -3.66 -22.05 0.60
N VAL A 127 -2.62 -21.22 0.44
CA VAL A 127 -2.71 -19.93 -0.25
C VAL A 127 -1.86 -19.93 -1.52
N PRO A 128 -2.33 -19.33 -2.63
CA PRO A 128 -1.46 -19.04 -3.78
C PRO A 128 -0.31 -18.13 -3.35
N ILE A 129 0.93 -18.60 -3.48
CA ILE A 129 2.11 -17.87 -3.03
C ILE A 129 2.72 -17.12 -4.19
N CYS A 130 2.92 -15.82 -4.07
CA CYS A 130 3.86 -15.07 -4.88
C CYS A 130 5.23 -15.10 -4.20
N ILE A 131 6.16 -15.91 -4.72
CA ILE A 131 7.52 -16.01 -4.18
C ILE A 131 8.31 -14.82 -4.72
N LYS A 132 8.54 -13.81 -3.88
CA LYS A 132 9.46 -12.72 -4.17
C LYS A 132 10.88 -13.24 -3.96
N GLN A 133 11.52 -13.57 -5.07
CA GLN A 133 12.95 -13.87 -5.26
C GLN A 133 13.81 -14.22 -4.03
N MET A 134 13.90 -15.49 -3.69
CA MET A 134 14.93 -16.04 -2.77
C MET A 134 16.30 -16.26 -3.45
N LEU A 135 16.60 -15.57 -4.54
CA LEU A 135 17.76 -15.88 -5.41
C LEU A 135 19.13 -15.51 -4.84
N ASN A 136 19.23 -14.90 -3.65
CA ASN A 136 20.50 -14.47 -3.07
C ASN A 136 20.95 -15.24 -1.81
N ILE A 137 20.28 -16.34 -1.41
CA ILE A 137 20.64 -17.08 -0.18
C ILE A 137 21.42 -18.38 -0.47
N LEU A 138 21.62 -18.73 -1.73
CA LEU A 138 22.38 -19.95 -2.13
C LEU A 138 23.72 -19.61 -2.81
N LYS A 139 24.45 -18.59 -2.30
CA LYS A 139 25.87 -18.44 -2.60
C LYS A 139 26.70 -18.56 -1.34
#